data_950d1e8cf376bc76d06970b6239774d0
#
_entry.id   950d1e8cf376bc76d06970b6239774d0
#
_cell.length_a   1.000
_cell.length_b   1.000
_cell.length_c   1.000
_cell.angle_alpha   90.00
_cell.angle_beta   90.00
_cell.angle_gamma   90.00
#
_symmetry.space_group_name_H-M   'P 1'
#
loop_
_entity.id
_entity.type
_entity.pdbx_description
1 polymer ?
#
loop_
_entity_poly.entity_id
_entity_poly.type
_entity_poly.pdbx_seq_one_letter_code
_entity_poly.pdbx_strand_id
1 'polypeptide(L)'
;MVAVSPLLQRRLLSTSVTKTHHKPHQQWSIKQVTKSNFADTLKDIKSHVSNSDFVAVSLQNTGSFSAPWQRVSPFDTADTAYLKAKYAAERFQVLHFAVCPITVRASKVTAYPYNFHLFPRAELKMEMPSYSFYCQTSSLISMARQGFDFNSCIKDGISYLSREQESTAKIQMGNPILAKNVTESTSTLSVADSVFVERIKSHIKNWKKACKETSTRKEGNQIQDALVRSLRKLVLGNEEYDSRPCMNIDVCSERQAQLVVEMLQEFADDVVPLIIPAKGGAMQAVRVVLTSSKEDKDLLQGKLQNDEQELKKKVRGFREVIDLISASQKPVVSHGSLNDLTVIHSKFIAPLPPTVDEFMCSLRLAFPLVIDVNHLMKEISALRKVTSIPVAISQLKNRFFTPIDMEIPCQAMENEDTIHGQNVVKICELFARLCSILKIDPAAVKSDEEKGASALEAYANIFSPFCTASEEPIDGEIKIWTNKWTNNTRTVSCEDLVFLWGFGDRVTAGVLKSLLQESHEAFSKEFDVRLVDNSCAIVIFWQHGLTETFLNTMNKCSDMRGPLREMVSEGLRAAGYETYNRACRLGLWESSLADSLDRALADS
;
A
#
# COMPACT_ATOMS: atom_id res chain seq x y z
N MET A 1 -47.00 -55.79 14.96
CA MET A 1 -46.58 -56.79 15.99
C MET A 1 -45.05 -56.88 15.94
N VAL A 2 -44.45 -56.84 17.13
CA VAL A 2 -43.10 -57.27 17.49
C VAL A 2 -41.97 -56.30 17.14
N ALA A 3 -41.15 -55.95 17.99
CA ALA A 3 -40.88 -55.96 19.42
C ALA A 3 -39.66 -55.06 19.66
N VAL A 4 -39.68 -54.40 20.74
CA VAL A 4 -38.65 -53.54 21.30
C VAL A 4 -37.48 -54.42 21.79
N SER A 5 -36.24 -53.96 21.62
CA SER A 5 -35.09 -54.54 22.29
C SER A 5 -34.22 -53.46 22.94
N PRO A 6 -33.62 -53.72 24.10
CA PRO A 6 -33.32 -52.72 25.11
C PRO A 6 -31.86 -52.23 25.13
N LEU A 7 -31.76 -51.01 25.58
CA LEU A 7 -30.72 -50.38 26.44
C LEU A 7 -29.35 -51.08 26.54
N LEU A 8 -28.35 -50.41 25.98
CA LEU A 8 -26.93 -50.52 26.40
C LEU A 8 -26.53 -49.19 27.09
N GLN A 9 -26.54 -49.24 28.41
CA GLN A 9 -25.87 -48.26 29.28
C GLN A 9 -24.36 -48.30 29.04
N ARG A 10 -23.83 -47.32 28.39
CA ARG A 10 -22.37 -47.09 28.43
C ARG A 10 -22.05 -46.24 29.65
N ARG A 11 -21.35 -46.82 30.60
CA ARG A 11 -20.65 -46.16 31.69
C ARG A 11 -19.71 -45.08 31.12
N LEU A 12 -20.00 -43.83 31.45
CA LEU A 12 -19.05 -42.71 31.29
C LEU A 12 -17.97 -42.88 32.36
N LEU A 13 -16.80 -43.36 31.97
CA LEU A 13 -15.56 -43.17 32.74
C LEU A 13 -15.20 -41.70 32.65
N SER A 14 -15.38 -40.96 33.72
CA SER A 14 -14.86 -39.62 33.89
C SER A 14 -13.34 -39.67 34.00
N THR A 15 -12.65 -39.50 32.89
CA THR A 15 -11.26 -39.11 32.90
C THR A 15 -11.21 -37.64 33.30
N SER A 16 -10.72 -37.37 34.48
CA SER A 16 -10.34 -36.04 34.91
C SER A 16 -9.24 -35.49 34.02
N VAL A 17 -9.65 -34.75 33.01
CA VAL A 17 -8.72 -33.94 32.21
C VAL A 17 -8.28 -32.82 33.18
N THR A 18 -7.05 -32.91 33.66
CA THR A 18 -6.36 -31.79 34.29
C THR A 18 -6.38 -30.63 33.34
N LYS A 19 -7.25 -29.64 33.59
CA LYS A 19 -7.21 -28.34 32.94
C LYS A 19 -5.87 -27.72 33.25
N THR A 20 -4.93 -27.84 32.32
CA THR A 20 -3.77 -26.95 32.31
C THR A 20 -4.33 -25.54 32.19
N HIS A 21 -4.20 -24.78 33.24
CA HIS A 21 -4.46 -23.34 33.25
C HIS A 21 -3.51 -22.69 32.25
N HIS A 22 -3.93 -22.60 30.98
CA HIS A 22 -3.39 -21.60 30.09
C HIS A 22 -3.72 -20.24 30.74
N LYS A 23 -2.70 -19.52 31.20
CA LYS A 23 -2.87 -18.12 31.56
C LYS A 23 -3.59 -17.45 30.40
N PRO A 24 -4.69 -16.73 30.63
CA PRO A 24 -5.38 -16.02 29.56
C PRO A 24 -4.35 -15.13 28.86
N HIS A 25 -4.26 -15.24 27.53
CA HIS A 25 -3.48 -14.29 26.74
C HIS A 25 -4.00 -12.90 27.08
N GLN A 26 -3.11 -12.03 27.54
CA GLN A 26 -3.44 -10.67 27.87
C GLN A 26 -4.00 -9.99 26.62
N GLN A 27 -5.30 -9.78 26.60
CA GLN A 27 -6.02 -9.15 25.49
C GLN A 27 -5.89 -7.65 25.65
N TRP A 28 -5.33 -7.00 24.64
CA TRP A 28 -5.07 -5.56 24.64
C TRP A 28 -6.30 -4.80 24.11
N SER A 29 -6.62 -3.69 24.75
CA SER A 29 -7.67 -2.78 24.28
C SER A 29 -7.18 -2.00 23.06
N ILE A 30 -7.84 -2.21 21.90
CA ILE A 30 -7.51 -1.55 20.63
C ILE A 30 -8.71 -0.77 20.14
N LYS A 31 -8.53 0.53 19.90
CA LYS A 31 -9.61 1.38 19.39
C LYS A 31 -9.97 0.98 17.96
N GLN A 32 -11.17 0.44 17.77
CA GLN A 32 -11.71 0.14 16.45
C GLN A 32 -12.24 1.42 15.79
N VAL A 33 -11.82 1.68 14.56
CA VAL A 33 -12.14 2.92 13.85
C VAL A 33 -12.83 2.59 12.54
N THR A 34 -14.04 3.12 12.42
CA THR A 34 -14.89 3.02 11.24
C THR A 34 -15.25 4.43 10.75
N LYS A 35 -16.02 4.53 9.68
CA LYS A 35 -16.49 5.80 9.13
C LYS A 35 -17.19 6.68 10.18
N SER A 36 -17.90 6.06 11.13
CA SER A 36 -18.72 6.79 12.13
C SER A 36 -17.89 7.58 13.13
N ASN A 37 -16.74 7.06 13.58
CA ASN A 37 -15.91 7.68 14.61
C ASN A 37 -14.55 8.19 14.08
N PHE A 38 -14.34 8.15 12.75
CA PHE A 38 -13.07 8.52 12.12
C PHE A 38 -12.65 9.96 12.38
N ALA A 39 -13.59 10.91 12.24
CA ALA A 39 -13.30 12.33 12.37
C ALA A 39 -12.79 12.71 13.78
N ASP A 40 -13.38 12.12 14.83
CA ASP A 40 -12.94 12.37 16.20
C ASP A 40 -11.64 11.64 16.51
N THR A 41 -11.52 10.38 16.04
CA THR A 41 -10.29 9.61 16.19
C THR A 41 -9.09 10.28 15.49
N LEU A 42 -9.31 11.00 14.39
CA LEU A 42 -8.25 11.71 13.68
C LEU A 42 -7.59 12.81 14.55
N LYS A 43 -8.34 13.43 15.44
CA LYS A 43 -7.80 14.40 16.42
C LYS A 43 -6.92 13.73 17.45
N ASP A 44 -7.39 12.59 17.97
CA ASP A 44 -6.65 11.82 18.99
C ASP A 44 -5.34 11.28 18.42
N ILE A 45 -5.40 10.62 17.26
CA ILE A 45 -4.21 10.04 16.64
C ILE A 45 -3.18 11.10 16.25
N LYS A 46 -3.62 12.30 15.84
CA LYS A 46 -2.73 13.43 15.59
C LYS A 46 -1.91 13.80 16.83
N SER A 47 -2.56 13.88 17.99
CA SER A 47 -1.89 14.14 19.25
C SER A 47 -0.93 13.01 19.62
N HIS A 48 -1.36 11.76 19.50
CA HIS A 48 -0.53 10.60 19.86
C HIS A 48 0.69 10.44 18.93
N VAL A 49 0.53 10.63 17.62
CA VAL A 49 1.65 10.60 16.67
C VAL A 49 2.64 11.72 16.96
N SER A 50 2.16 12.94 17.21
CA SER A 50 3.05 14.07 17.53
C SER A 50 3.91 13.82 18.77
N ASN A 51 3.34 13.16 19.79
CA ASN A 51 4.00 12.88 21.05
C ASN A 51 4.77 11.55 21.07
N SER A 52 4.65 10.72 20.05
CA SER A 52 5.31 9.41 19.99
C SER A 52 6.79 9.52 19.57
N ASP A 53 7.54 8.48 19.83
CA ASP A 53 8.92 8.31 19.34
C ASP A 53 8.93 7.50 18.04
N PHE A 54 8.01 6.52 17.92
CA PHE A 54 7.85 5.62 16.76
C PHE A 54 6.38 5.43 16.42
N VAL A 55 6.11 4.99 15.19
CA VAL A 55 4.77 4.59 14.76
C VAL A 55 4.84 3.17 14.21
N ALA A 56 4.26 2.21 14.93
CA ALA A 56 4.14 0.86 14.40
C ALA A 56 2.92 0.73 13.49
N VAL A 57 3.05 -0.07 12.43
CA VAL A 57 1.97 -0.34 11.47
C VAL A 57 1.84 -1.84 11.20
N SER A 58 0.62 -2.28 10.92
CA SER A 58 0.32 -3.66 10.51
C SER A 58 -0.90 -3.66 9.61
N LEU A 59 -0.83 -4.38 8.50
CA LEU A 59 -1.88 -4.44 7.50
C LEU A 59 -2.51 -5.83 7.44
N GLN A 60 -3.79 -5.88 7.09
CA GLN A 60 -4.49 -7.10 6.75
C GLN A 60 -5.12 -6.95 5.37
N ASN A 61 -4.63 -7.74 4.42
CA ASN A 61 -4.99 -7.66 3.01
C ASN A 61 -5.89 -8.82 2.60
N THR A 62 -6.60 -8.66 1.48
CA THR A 62 -7.42 -9.73 0.88
C THR A 62 -6.59 -10.89 0.33
N GLY A 63 -5.28 -10.76 0.29
CA GLY A 63 -4.33 -11.77 -0.14
C GLY A 63 -2.92 -11.21 -0.21
N SER A 64 -1.95 -12.09 -0.45
CA SER A 64 -0.53 -11.76 -0.57
C SER A 64 0.13 -12.31 -1.85
N PHE A 65 -0.48 -13.31 -2.48
CA PHE A 65 -0.02 -13.88 -3.76
C PHE A 65 -1.15 -14.67 -4.42
N SER A 66 -1.17 -14.75 -5.76
CA SER A 66 -2.18 -15.50 -6.51
C SER A 66 -1.79 -16.96 -6.72
N ALA A 67 -0.49 -17.24 -6.84
CA ALA A 67 0.07 -18.57 -6.97
C ALA A 67 1.26 -18.77 -6.01
N PRO A 68 1.53 -20.00 -5.52
CA PRO A 68 2.59 -20.26 -4.54
C PRO A 68 3.96 -19.71 -4.92
N TRP A 69 4.34 -19.78 -6.18
CA TRP A 69 5.63 -19.31 -6.68
C TRP A 69 5.76 -17.76 -6.70
N GLN A 70 4.63 -17.05 -6.72
CA GLN A 70 4.58 -15.57 -6.68
C GLN A 70 4.84 -15.01 -5.28
N ARG A 71 4.88 -15.87 -4.26
CA ARG A 71 5.35 -15.47 -2.94
C ARG A 71 6.83 -15.13 -2.97
N VAL A 72 7.23 -14.11 -2.21
CA VAL A 72 8.65 -13.79 -2.02
C VAL A 72 9.37 -15.00 -1.42
N SER A 73 10.40 -15.45 -2.12
CA SER A 73 11.15 -16.67 -1.80
C SER A 73 12.55 -16.36 -1.26
N PRO A 74 13.17 -17.29 -0.50
CA PRO A 74 14.50 -17.09 0.05
C PRO A 74 15.61 -16.90 -0.99
N PHE A 75 15.38 -17.25 -2.22
CA PHE A 75 16.33 -17.11 -3.32
C PHE A 75 16.07 -15.85 -4.18
N ASP A 76 15.02 -15.09 -3.88
CA ASP A 76 14.74 -13.87 -4.62
C ASP A 76 15.78 -12.80 -4.32
N THR A 77 16.24 -12.12 -5.37
CA THR A 77 16.98 -10.86 -5.23
C THR A 77 16.05 -9.74 -4.74
N ALA A 78 16.59 -8.63 -4.30
CA ALA A 78 15.81 -7.47 -3.90
C ALA A 78 14.85 -7.01 -5.01
N ASP A 79 15.32 -7.00 -6.27
CA ASP A 79 14.51 -6.66 -7.44
C ASP A 79 13.35 -7.62 -7.64
N THR A 80 13.64 -8.94 -7.64
CA THR A 80 12.61 -9.97 -7.84
C THR A 80 11.59 -9.96 -6.70
N ALA A 81 12.05 -9.80 -5.45
CA ALA A 81 11.20 -9.68 -4.29
C ALA A 81 10.28 -8.45 -4.39
N TYR A 82 10.84 -7.30 -4.83
CA TYR A 82 10.05 -6.10 -5.07
C TYR A 82 9.00 -6.28 -6.16
N LEU A 83 9.36 -6.90 -7.30
CA LEU A 83 8.40 -7.12 -8.40
C LEU A 83 7.23 -8.01 -7.95
N LYS A 84 7.49 -9.04 -7.15
CA LYS A 84 6.43 -9.87 -6.54
C LYS A 84 5.57 -9.09 -5.55
N ALA A 85 6.18 -8.31 -4.67
CA ALA A 85 5.47 -7.46 -3.73
C ALA A 85 4.63 -6.39 -4.45
N LYS A 86 5.17 -5.78 -5.51
CA LYS A 86 4.46 -4.84 -6.40
C LYS A 86 3.24 -5.49 -7.02
N TYR A 87 3.40 -6.65 -7.66
CA TYR A 87 2.30 -7.37 -8.28
C TYR A 87 1.19 -7.69 -7.27
N ALA A 88 1.54 -8.13 -6.07
CA ALA A 88 0.58 -8.39 -5.00
C ALA A 88 -0.11 -7.09 -4.52
N ALA A 89 0.65 -6.02 -4.29
CA ALA A 89 0.12 -4.74 -3.83
C ALA A 89 -0.86 -4.11 -4.82
N GLU A 90 -0.65 -4.27 -6.12
CA GLU A 90 -1.56 -3.75 -7.15
C GLU A 90 -2.88 -4.54 -7.21
N ARG A 91 -2.87 -5.84 -6.94
CA ARG A 91 -4.03 -6.74 -7.09
C ARG A 91 -4.88 -6.88 -5.84
N PHE A 92 -4.25 -6.99 -4.68
CA PHE A 92 -4.95 -7.20 -3.41
C PHE A 92 -5.29 -5.89 -2.72
N GLN A 93 -6.25 -5.96 -1.81
CA GLN A 93 -6.82 -4.80 -1.13
C GLN A 93 -6.56 -4.85 0.37
N VAL A 94 -6.33 -3.69 0.97
CA VAL A 94 -6.26 -3.52 2.43
C VAL A 94 -7.67 -3.45 2.99
N LEU A 95 -7.97 -4.29 3.97
CA LEU A 95 -9.24 -4.28 4.71
C LEU A 95 -9.08 -3.74 6.13
N HIS A 96 -7.95 -4.07 6.80
CA HIS A 96 -7.60 -3.47 8.08
C HIS A 96 -6.21 -2.84 8.02
N PHE A 97 -6.10 -1.70 8.66
CA PHE A 97 -4.83 -1.00 8.85
C PHE A 97 -4.71 -0.63 10.33
N ALA A 98 -3.80 -1.28 11.02
CA ALA A 98 -3.54 -0.97 12.41
C ALA A 98 -2.35 0.00 12.53
N VAL A 99 -2.51 1.02 13.36
CA VAL A 99 -1.50 2.04 13.65
C VAL A 99 -1.33 2.12 15.16
N CYS A 100 -0.11 2.11 15.63
CA CYS A 100 0.20 2.26 17.04
C CYS A 100 1.33 3.27 17.25
N PRO A 101 1.03 4.53 17.59
CA PRO A 101 2.03 5.45 18.12
C PRO A 101 2.61 4.93 19.43
N ILE A 102 3.94 4.93 19.56
CA ILE A 102 4.66 4.37 20.71
C ILE A 102 5.58 5.42 21.29
N THR A 103 5.58 5.50 22.62
CA THR A 103 6.58 6.25 23.39
C THR A 103 7.38 5.28 24.25
N VAL A 104 8.70 5.34 24.15
CA VAL A 104 9.61 4.49 24.92
C VAL A 104 10.37 5.34 25.93
N ARG A 105 10.27 4.97 27.23
CA ARG A 105 10.97 5.64 28.34
C ARG A 105 11.64 4.57 29.19
N ALA A 106 12.92 4.37 28.98
CA ALA A 106 13.68 3.28 29.61
C ALA A 106 13.00 1.91 29.40
N SER A 107 12.48 1.28 30.45
CA SER A 107 11.77 -0.01 30.39
C SER A 107 10.25 0.13 30.21
N LYS A 108 9.70 1.36 30.25
CA LYS A 108 8.27 1.62 30.12
C LYS A 108 7.94 2.01 28.66
N VAL A 109 6.97 1.31 28.11
CA VAL A 109 6.44 1.52 26.76
C VAL A 109 4.99 1.94 26.86
N THR A 110 4.65 3.13 26.37
CA THR A 110 3.26 3.57 26.26
C THR A 110 2.82 3.46 24.81
N ALA A 111 1.76 2.70 24.57
CA ALA A 111 1.27 2.39 23.23
C ALA A 111 -0.20 2.82 23.06
N TYR A 112 -0.53 3.39 21.92
CA TYR A 112 -1.88 3.86 21.56
C TYR A 112 -2.37 3.14 20.30
N PRO A 113 -2.87 1.90 20.40
CA PRO A 113 -3.25 1.12 19.23
C PRO A 113 -4.62 1.51 18.67
N TYR A 114 -4.67 1.71 17.36
CA TYR A 114 -5.85 1.96 16.55
C TYR A 114 -5.95 0.90 15.46
N ASN A 115 -7.15 0.40 15.17
CA ASN A 115 -7.40 -0.47 14.03
C ASN A 115 -8.48 0.15 13.13
N PHE A 116 -8.11 0.52 11.92
CA PHE A 116 -8.98 1.15 10.94
C PHE A 116 -9.56 0.10 10.01
N HIS A 117 -10.88 0.10 9.89
CA HIS A 117 -11.60 -0.70 8.89
C HIS A 117 -11.63 0.08 7.58
N LEU A 118 -11.08 -0.49 6.51
CA LEU A 118 -10.93 0.18 5.22
C LEU A 118 -11.71 -0.56 4.14
N PHE A 119 -12.41 0.20 3.30
CA PHE A 119 -13.03 -0.38 2.12
C PHE A 119 -13.05 0.64 0.97
N PRO A 120 -12.56 0.28 -0.23
CA PRO A 120 -12.61 1.17 -1.38
C PRO A 120 -14.07 1.31 -1.83
N ARG A 121 -14.60 2.55 -1.79
CA ARG A 121 -15.98 2.81 -2.18
C ARG A 121 -16.04 3.67 -3.42
N ALA A 122 -16.97 3.32 -4.30
CA ALA A 122 -17.39 4.15 -5.42
C ALA A 122 -18.40 5.24 -5.02
N GLU A 123 -18.42 5.64 -3.73
CA GLU A 123 -19.42 6.60 -3.21
C GLU A 123 -19.25 8.03 -3.74
N LEU A 124 -18.06 8.37 -4.17
CA LEU A 124 -17.87 9.59 -4.91
C LEU A 124 -18.43 9.28 -6.30
N LYS A 125 -19.59 9.85 -6.63
CA LYS A 125 -20.22 9.83 -7.97
C LYS A 125 -19.31 10.51 -9.01
N MET A 126 -18.08 10.06 -9.07
CA MET A 126 -17.10 10.42 -10.06
C MET A 126 -17.16 9.33 -11.11
N GLU A 127 -17.05 9.69 -12.36
CA GLU A 127 -16.87 8.77 -13.47
C GLU A 127 -15.53 8.02 -13.37
N MET A 128 -15.23 7.53 -12.18
CA MET A 128 -14.09 6.64 -11.95
C MET A 128 -14.48 5.25 -12.43
N PRO A 129 -13.56 4.54 -13.08
CA PRO A 129 -13.82 3.16 -13.48
C PRO A 129 -14.18 2.33 -12.24
N SER A 130 -15.07 1.35 -12.41
CA SER A 130 -15.46 0.44 -11.35
C SER A 130 -14.21 -0.17 -10.71
N TYR A 131 -14.11 -0.04 -9.39
CA TYR A 131 -12.96 -0.55 -8.65
C TYR A 131 -13.11 -2.06 -8.44
N SER A 132 -12.17 -2.84 -8.96
CA SER A 132 -12.10 -4.29 -8.76
C SER A 132 -10.78 -4.68 -8.12
N PHE A 133 -10.79 -5.73 -7.30
CA PHE A 133 -9.60 -6.27 -6.64
C PHE A 133 -9.72 -7.79 -6.46
N TYR A 134 -8.58 -8.42 -6.24
CA TYR A 134 -8.51 -9.87 -6.04
C TYR A 134 -8.61 -10.23 -4.56
N CYS A 135 -9.14 -11.42 -4.30
CA CYS A 135 -9.19 -12.03 -2.98
C CYS A 135 -8.58 -13.43 -3.03
N GLN A 136 -7.67 -13.71 -2.13
CA GLN A 136 -7.14 -15.06 -1.93
C GLN A 136 -8.04 -15.81 -0.96
N THR A 137 -8.57 -16.96 -1.38
CA THR A 137 -9.55 -17.73 -0.59
C THR A 137 -9.01 -18.10 0.80
N SER A 138 -7.74 -18.52 0.90
CA SER A 138 -7.11 -18.83 2.18
C SER A 138 -7.07 -17.64 3.13
N SER A 139 -6.78 -16.43 2.62
CA SER A 139 -6.78 -15.20 3.42
C SER A 139 -8.19 -14.89 3.95
N LEU A 140 -9.22 -15.00 3.10
CA LEU A 140 -10.60 -14.76 3.52
C LEU A 140 -11.05 -15.78 4.58
N ILE A 141 -10.73 -17.06 4.40
CA ILE A 141 -11.05 -18.11 5.38
C ILE A 141 -10.31 -17.85 6.70
N SER A 142 -9.04 -17.49 6.66
CA SER A 142 -8.26 -17.14 7.87
C SER A 142 -8.90 -15.97 8.61
N MET A 143 -9.27 -14.91 7.89
CA MET A 143 -9.95 -13.74 8.45
C MET A 143 -11.30 -14.11 9.07
N ALA A 144 -12.11 -14.91 8.38
CA ALA A 144 -13.39 -15.39 8.90
C ALA A 144 -13.25 -16.22 10.20
N ARG A 145 -12.21 -17.09 10.26
CA ARG A 145 -11.87 -17.87 11.47
C ARG A 145 -11.45 -16.97 12.64
N GLN A 146 -10.86 -15.81 12.34
CA GLN A 146 -10.48 -14.81 13.34
C GLN A 146 -11.64 -13.87 13.71
N GLY A 147 -12.87 -14.16 13.26
CA GLY A 147 -14.04 -13.35 13.56
C GLY A 147 -14.14 -12.04 12.77
N PHE A 148 -13.48 -11.94 11.60
CA PHE A 148 -13.56 -10.74 10.77
C PHE A 148 -14.99 -10.52 10.25
N ASP A 149 -15.56 -9.36 10.56
CA ASP A 149 -16.87 -8.95 10.06
C ASP A 149 -16.74 -8.24 8.69
N PHE A 150 -16.89 -9.03 7.63
CA PHE A 150 -16.86 -8.52 6.25
C PHE A 150 -18.02 -7.55 5.98
N ASN A 151 -19.19 -7.77 6.58
CA ASN A 151 -20.36 -6.92 6.35
C ASN A 151 -20.12 -5.52 6.93
N SER A 152 -19.65 -5.45 8.17
CA SER A 152 -19.28 -4.18 8.80
C SER A 152 -18.15 -3.49 8.04
N CYS A 153 -17.12 -4.24 7.62
CA CYS A 153 -16.03 -3.69 6.84
C CYS A 153 -16.51 -3.08 5.52
N ILE A 154 -17.39 -3.78 4.78
CA ILE A 154 -17.95 -3.29 3.51
C ILE A 154 -18.87 -2.09 3.75
N LYS A 155 -19.70 -2.12 4.79
CA LYS A 155 -20.72 -1.11 5.06
C LYS A 155 -20.14 0.17 5.68
N ASP A 156 -19.27 0.01 6.68
CA ASP A 156 -18.80 1.09 7.54
C ASP A 156 -17.29 1.36 7.41
N GLY A 157 -16.60 0.68 6.47
CA GLY A 157 -15.20 0.90 6.19
C GLY A 157 -14.92 2.32 5.67
N ILE A 158 -13.78 2.86 6.06
CA ILE A 158 -13.31 4.18 5.66
C ILE A 158 -12.77 4.08 4.24
N SER A 159 -13.26 4.96 3.37
CA SER A 159 -12.74 5.08 2.00
C SER A 159 -11.39 5.81 1.96
N TYR A 160 -10.70 5.69 0.83
CA TYR A 160 -9.44 6.40 0.59
C TYR A 160 -9.13 6.52 -0.91
N LEU A 161 -8.33 7.52 -1.24
CA LEU A 161 -7.71 7.68 -2.56
C LEU A 161 -6.22 7.94 -2.38
N SER A 162 -5.40 7.54 -3.35
CA SER A 162 -4.00 7.95 -3.38
C SER A 162 -3.87 9.46 -3.63
N ARG A 163 -2.67 10.01 -3.42
CA ARG A 163 -2.41 11.44 -3.70
C ARG A 163 -2.66 11.77 -5.17
N GLU A 164 -2.29 10.87 -6.07
CA GLU A 164 -2.52 11.05 -7.50
C GLU A 164 -4.00 10.95 -7.86
N GLN A 165 -4.71 9.95 -7.34
CA GLN A 165 -6.14 9.81 -7.57
C GLN A 165 -6.94 11.01 -7.02
N GLU A 166 -6.50 11.65 -5.93
CA GLU A 166 -7.14 12.87 -5.42
C GLU A 166 -7.07 14.01 -6.42
N SER A 167 -5.93 14.20 -7.10
CA SER A 167 -5.79 15.26 -8.10
C SER A 167 -6.74 15.05 -9.28
N THR A 168 -6.81 13.84 -9.78
CA THR A 168 -7.76 13.45 -10.86
C THR A 168 -9.20 13.62 -10.40
N ALA A 169 -9.53 13.18 -9.20
CA ALA A 169 -10.86 13.29 -8.63
C ALA A 169 -11.32 14.75 -8.49
N LYS A 170 -10.45 15.66 -8.08
CA LYS A 170 -10.75 17.08 -8.00
C LYS A 170 -11.14 17.69 -9.35
N ILE A 171 -10.44 17.29 -10.40
CA ILE A 171 -10.74 17.74 -11.77
C ILE A 171 -12.11 17.22 -12.20
N GLN A 172 -12.41 15.95 -11.94
CA GLN A 172 -13.67 15.30 -12.37
C GLN A 172 -14.90 15.74 -11.59
N MET A 173 -14.75 16.09 -10.31
CA MET A 173 -15.88 16.53 -9.47
C MET A 173 -16.54 17.82 -9.94
N GLY A 174 -15.93 18.53 -10.88
CA GLY A 174 -16.53 19.74 -11.43
C GLY A 174 -16.69 20.89 -10.43
N ASN A 175 -16.18 20.74 -9.23
CA ASN A 175 -16.21 21.82 -8.24
C ASN A 175 -15.24 22.92 -8.69
N PRO A 176 -15.69 24.19 -8.66
CA PRO A 176 -14.84 25.29 -9.02
C PRO A 176 -13.64 25.34 -8.07
N ILE A 177 -12.44 25.22 -8.62
CA ILE A 177 -11.18 25.32 -7.88
C ILE A 177 -10.78 26.78 -7.89
N LEU A 178 -10.55 27.35 -6.69
CA LEU A 178 -9.98 28.68 -6.58
C LEU A 178 -8.59 28.69 -7.22
N ALA A 179 -8.41 29.49 -8.26
CA ALA A 179 -7.12 29.63 -8.92
C ALA A 179 -6.16 30.42 -8.01
N LYS A 180 -5.52 29.73 -7.06
CA LYS A 180 -4.47 30.26 -6.20
C LYS A 180 -3.11 29.80 -6.69
N ASN A 181 -2.17 30.75 -6.77
CA ASN A 181 -0.74 30.51 -6.95
C ASN A 181 -0.39 29.74 -8.24
N VAL A 182 -0.70 30.32 -9.38
CA VAL A 182 0.05 30.02 -10.57
C VAL A 182 1.44 30.65 -10.36
N THR A 183 2.46 29.83 -10.22
CA THR A 183 3.86 30.28 -10.27
C THR A 183 4.05 30.99 -11.60
N GLU A 184 4.59 32.21 -11.55
CA GLU A 184 4.84 33.01 -12.76
C GLU A 184 5.55 32.15 -13.81
N SER A 185 4.90 31.97 -14.93
CA SER A 185 5.49 31.25 -16.06
C SER A 185 6.61 32.12 -16.64
N THR A 186 7.85 31.72 -16.45
CA THR A 186 9.03 32.41 -17.02
C THR A 186 9.16 32.26 -18.55
N SER A 187 8.16 31.64 -19.20
CA SER A 187 8.17 31.46 -20.65
C SER A 187 7.68 32.71 -21.38
N THR A 188 8.44 33.17 -22.34
CA THR A 188 8.08 34.29 -23.23
C THR A 188 6.73 34.01 -23.93
N LEU A 189 5.81 34.97 -23.85
CA LEU A 189 4.51 34.93 -24.50
C LEU A 189 4.70 34.84 -26.03
N SER A 190 4.04 33.87 -26.65
CA SER A 190 3.96 33.85 -28.11
C SER A 190 3.03 34.98 -28.60
N VAL A 191 3.17 35.38 -29.87
CA VAL A 191 2.26 36.40 -30.49
C VAL A 191 0.80 35.94 -30.40
N ALA A 192 0.53 34.64 -30.60
CA ALA A 192 -0.81 34.07 -30.46
C ALA A 192 -1.35 34.16 -29.04
N ASP A 193 -0.52 33.89 -28.03
CA ASP A 193 -0.87 34.01 -26.61
C ASP A 193 -1.21 35.48 -26.27
N SER A 194 -0.41 36.43 -26.72
CA SER A 194 -0.64 37.86 -26.50
C SER A 194 -1.97 38.33 -27.10
N VAL A 195 -2.28 37.95 -28.34
CA VAL A 195 -3.56 38.27 -28.98
C VAL A 195 -4.73 37.65 -28.25
N PHE A 196 -4.59 36.40 -27.80
CA PHE A 196 -5.60 35.69 -27.00
C PHE A 196 -5.87 36.42 -25.70
N VAL A 197 -4.84 36.74 -24.91
CA VAL A 197 -4.94 37.43 -23.63
C VAL A 197 -5.59 38.81 -23.78
N GLU A 198 -5.18 39.62 -24.77
CA GLU A 198 -5.76 40.94 -25.00
C GLU A 198 -7.24 40.90 -25.41
N ARG A 199 -7.62 39.91 -26.20
CA ARG A 199 -9.03 39.67 -26.57
C ARG A 199 -9.86 39.35 -25.33
N ILE A 200 -9.41 38.43 -24.47
CA ILE A 200 -10.11 38.05 -23.24
C ILE A 200 -10.17 39.25 -22.29
N LYS A 201 -9.09 40.00 -22.11
CA LYS A 201 -9.01 41.19 -21.30
C LYS A 201 -10.05 42.23 -21.71
N SER A 202 -10.17 42.48 -23.02
CA SER A 202 -11.17 43.39 -23.56
C SER A 202 -12.60 42.90 -23.30
N HIS A 203 -12.83 41.59 -23.47
CA HIS A 203 -14.13 40.98 -23.20
C HIS A 203 -14.54 41.12 -21.73
N ILE A 204 -13.64 40.87 -20.80
CA ILE A 204 -13.88 41.00 -19.35
C ILE A 204 -14.15 42.46 -18.97
N LYS A 205 -13.39 43.45 -19.51
CA LYS A 205 -13.64 44.86 -19.27
C LYS A 205 -15.05 45.28 -19.69
N ASN A 206 -15.46 44.86 -20.87
CA ASN A 206 -16.79 45.18 -21.40
C ASN A 206 -17.91 44.52 -20.59
N TRP A 207 -17.74 43.24 -20.23
CA TRP A 207 -18.68 42.52 -19.38
C TRP A 207 -18.81 43.16 -17.98
N LYS A 208 -17.70 43.49 -17.33
CA LYS A 208 -17.66 44.13 -16.03
C LYS A 208 -18.37 45.50 -16.06
N LYS A 209 -18.16 46.31 -17.10
CA LYS A 209 -18.85 47.58 -17.32
C LYS A 209 -20.37 47.37 -17.47
N ALA A 210 -20.79 46.40 -18.24
CA ALA A 210 -22.20 46.08 -18.43
C ALA A 210 -22.89 45.63 -17.16
N CYS A 211 -22.19 44.83 -16.30
CA CYS A 211 -22.71 44.42 -15.00
C CYS A 211 -22.88 45.62 -14.02
N LYS A 212 -21.93 46.55 -14.01
CA LYS A 212 -22.00 47.74 -13.15
C LYS A 212 -23.10 48.72 -13.60
N GLU A 213 -23.32 48.93 -14.89
CA GLU A 213 -24.39 49.81 -15.43
C GLU A 213 -25.79 49.27 -15.13
N THR A 214 -25.95 47.95 -14.97
CA THR A 214 -27.23 47.31 -14.59
C THR A 214 -27.60 47.59 -13.14
N SER A 215 -26.62 47.78 -12.24
CA SER A 215 -26.87 48.05 -10.81
C SER A 215 -27.21 49.52 -10.51
N THR A 216 -26.91 50.45 -11.40
CA THR A 216 -26.99 51.92 -11.10
C THR A 216 -28.21 52.64 -11.70
N ARG A 217 -28.98 51.98 -12.60
CA ARG A 217 -30.17 52.61 -13.22
C ARG A 217 -31.41 52.43 -12.37
N LYS A 218 -31.82 53.53 -11.72
CA LYS A 218 -33.17 53.71 -11.15
C LYS A 218 -34.16 54.05 -12.28
N GLU A 219 -35.31 53.38 -12.22
CA GLU A 219 -36.59 53.55 -12.90
C GLU A 219 -36.77 54.65 -13.96
N GLY A 220 -36.94 54.20 -15.21
CA GLY A 220 -37.42 54.99 -16.36
C GLY A 220 -37.71 54.09 -17.54
N ASN A 221 -38.98 53.99 -17.99
CA ASN A 221 -39.51 53.23 -19.15
C ASN A 221 -39.43 51.69 -19.06
N GLN A 222 -40.45 51.11 -18.42
CA GLN A 222 -40.50 49.66 -18.08
C GLN A 222 -40.43 48.66 -19.24
N ILE A 223 -40.88 48.98 -20.44
CA ILE A 223 -40.97 48.03 -21.56
C ILE A 223 -39.66 47.94 -22.36
N GLN A 224 -39.05 49.11 -22.66
CA GLN A 224 -37.78 49.16 -23.38
C GLN A 224 -36.61 48.63 -22.53
N ASP A 225 -36.66 48.88 -21.23
CA ASP A 225 -35.67 48.38 -20.25
C ASP A 225 -35.78 46.85 -20.04
N ALA A 226 -36.96 46.29 -20.14
CA ALA A 226 -37.14 44.82 -20.07
C ALA A 226 -36.54 44.09 -21.29
N LEU A 227 -36.75 44.63 -22.49
CA LEU A 227 -36.18 44.09 -23.73
C LEU A 227 -34.65 44.21 -23.74
N VAL A 228 -34.14 45.37 -23.39
CA VAL A 228 -32.68 45.61 -23.29
C VAL A 228 -32.03 44.70 -22.21
N ARG A 229 -32.72 44.47 -21.09
CA ARG A 229 -32.28 43.51 -20.07
C ARG A 229 -32.29 42.09 -20.58
N SER A 230 -33.34 41.68 -21.30
CA SER A 230 -33.41 40.34 -21.91
C SER A 230 -32.34 40.13 -22.97
N LEU A 231 -32.12 41.12 -23.87
CA LEU A 231 -31.04 41.05 -24.86
C LEU A 231 -29.65 41.07 -24.23
N ARG A 232 -29.45 41.86 -23.21
CA ARG A 232 -28.17 41.85 -22.43
C ARG A 232 -27.95 40.50 -21.74
N LYS A 233 -28.99 39.95 -21.12
CA LYS A 233 -28.94 38.58 -20.56
C LYS A 233 -28.56 37.56 -21.61
N LEU A 234 -29.07 37.69 -22.81
CA LEU A 234 -28.82 36.76 -23.91
C LEU A 234 -27.38 36.91 -24.46
N VAL A 235 -26.84 38.11 -24.53
CA VAL A 235 -25.51 38.41 -25.08
C VAL A 235 -24.39 38.26 -24.06
N LEU A 236 -24.66 38.55 -22.76
CA LEU A 236 -23.66 38.51 -21.71
C LEU A 236 -23.61 37.16 -20.97
N GLY A 237 -24.55 36.25 -21.29
CA GLY A 237 -24.71 35.01 -20.53
C GLY A 237 -25.40 35.26 -19.17
N ASN A 238 -26.44 34.49 -18.91
CA ASN A 238 -27.25 34.62 -17.68
C ASN A 238 -26.75 33.67 -16.59
N GLU A 239 -25.44 33.50 -16.46
CA GLU A 239 -24.88 32.62 -15.46
C GLU A 239 -24.65 33.40 -14.16
N GLU A 240 -25.25 32.91 -13.11
CA GLU A 240 -25.03 33.41 -11.74
C GLU A 240 -24.33 32.33 -10.93
N TYR A 241 -23.36 32.72 -10.14
CA TYR A 241 -22.72 31.87 -9.17
C TYR A 241 -22.94 32.44 -7.77
N ASP A 242 -23.75 31.73 -6.96
CA ASP A 242 -24.09 32.17 -5.62
C ASP A 242 -24.65 33.63 -5.58
N SER A 243 -25.62 33.90 -6.50
CA SER A 243 -26.25 35.22 -6.71
C SER A 243 -25.30 36.32 -7.24
N ARG A 244 -24.12 35.99 -7.68
CA ARG A 244 -23.15 36.92 -8.27
C ARG A 244 -23.06 36.73 -9.78
N PRO A 245 -22.95 37.81 -10.56
CA PRO A 245 -22.71 37.70 -11.98
C PRO A 245 -21.44 36.93 -12.27
N CYS A 246 -21.49 35.99 -13.18
CA CYS A 246 -20.31 35.27 -13.63
C CYS A 246 -20.25 35.08 -15.14
N MET A 247 -19.06 34.84 -15.66
CA MET A 247 -18.79 34.61 -17.05
C MET A 247 -17.84 33.42 -17.20
N ASN A 248 -18.11 32.51 -18.14
CA ASN A 248 -17.22 31.40 -18.45
C ASN A 248 -16.35 31.73 -19.65
N ILE A 249 -15.08 31.38 -19.56
CA ILE A 249 -14.07 31.53 -20.60
C ILE A 249 -13.60 30.11 -20.92
N ASP A 250 -14.01 29.58 -22.07
CA ASP A 250 -13.55 28.27 -22.52
C ASP A 250 -12.09 28.35 -22.96
N VAL A 251 -11.29 27.39 -22.51
CA VAL A 251 -9.86 27.27 -22.80
C VAL A 251 -9.55 25.89 -23.37
N CYS A 252 -8.67 25.84 -24.35
CA CYS A 252 -8.33 24.59 -25.07
C CYS A 252 -7.11 23.89 -24.45
N SER A 253 -6.39 24.54 -23.54
CA SER A 253 -5.20 23.99 -22.89
C SER A 253 -5.01 24.55 -21.49
N GLU A 254 -4.27 23.81 -20.66
CA GLU A 254 -3.88 24.23 -19.33
C GLU A 254 -3.05 25.55 -19.37
N ARG A 255 -2.19 25.70 -20.37
CA ARG A 255 -1.44 26.94 -20.61
C ARG A 255 -2.36 28.15 -20.82
N GLN A 256 -3.42 28.00 -21.61
CA GLN A 256 -4.40 29.07 -21.80
C GLN A 256 -5.16 29.40 -20.50
N ALA A 257 -5.50 28.37 -19.71
CA ALA A 257 -6.10 28.59 -18.40
C ALA A 257 -5.16 29.42 -17.47
N GLN A 258 -3.88 29.08 -17.45
CA GLN A 258 -2.87 29.79 -16.68
C GLN A 258 -2.76 31.26 -17.12
N LEU A 259 -2.65 31.52 -18.42
CA LEU A 259 -2.57 32.87 -18.97
C LEU A 259 -3.80 33.73 -18.64
N VAL A 260 -5.00 33.13 -18.67
CA VAL A 260 -6.23 33.81 -18.27
C VAL A 260 -6.21 34.13 -16.77
N VAL A 261 -5.77 33.20 -15.93
CA VAL A 261 -5.68 33.41 -14.46
C VAL A 261 -4.65 34.49 -14.12
N GLU A 262 -3.49 34.48 -14.76
CA GLU A 262 -2.46 35.52 -14.60
C GLU A 262 -2.99 36.89 -15.00
N MET A 263 -3.64 36.98 -16.16
CA MET A 263 -4.25 38.24 -16.63
C MET A 263 -5.36 38.73 -15.68
N LEU A 264 -6.12 37.82 -15.05
CA LEU A 264 -7.17 38.19 -14.09
C LEU A 264 -6.63 38.79 -12.81
N GLN A 265 -5.34 38.65 -12.53
CA GLN A 265 -4.72 39.36 -11.39
C GLN A 265 -4.77 40.88 -11.54
N GLU A 266 -4.81 41.42 -12.76
CA GLU A 266 -5.03 42.85 -13.02
C GLU A 266 -6.43 43.31 -12.57
N PHE A 267 -7.38 42.40 -12.40
CA PHE A 267 -8.75 42.67 -11.95
C PHE A 267 -8.99 42.16 -10.53
N ALA A 268 -7.92 41.91 -9.78
CA ALA A 268 -7.97 41.22 -8.49
C ALA A 268 -8.87 41.87 -7.43
N ASP A 269 -9.21 43.17 -7.56
CA ASP A 269 -9.97 43.87 -6.53
C ASP A 269 -11.43 43.38 -6.43
N ASP A 270 -12.08 43.08 -7.54
CA ASP A 270 -13.51 42.76 -7.61
C ASP A 270 -13.85 41.48 -8.42
N VAL A 271 -12.84 40.66 -8.75
CA VAL A 271 -13.02 39.44 -9.51
C VAL A 271 -12.40 38.25 -8.80
N VAL A 272 -13.09 37.10 -8.84
CA VAL A 272 -12.60 35.82 -8.33
C VAL A 272 -12.55 34.82 -9.50
N PRO A 273 -11.36 34.33 -9.90
CA PRO A 273 -11.22 33.31 -10.93
C PRO A 273 -11.41 31.89 -10.35
N LEU A 274 -12.21 31.07 -11.04
CA LEU A 274 -12.48 29.68 -10.72
C LEU A 274 -12.18 28.80 -11.92
N ILE A 275 -11.48 27.71 -11.73
CA ILE A 275 -11.30 26.69 -12.77
C ILE A 275 -12.46 25.71 -12.66
N ILE A 276 -13.17 25.49 -13.75
CA ILE A 276 -14.30 24.57 -13.84
C ILE A 276 -14.12 23.63 -15.05
N PRO A 277 -14.68 22.39 -15.02
CA PRO A 277 -14.73 21.56 -16.20
C PRO A 277 -15.61 22.20 -17.27
N ALA A 278 -15.17 22.14 -18.53
CA ALA A 278 -15.90 22.74 -19.64
C ALA A 278 -17.11 21.87 -20.05
N LYS A 279 -18.17 22.53 -20.47
CA LYS A 279 -19.31 21.89 -21.12
C LYS A 279 -18.99 21.68 -22.62
N GLY A 280 -19.16 20.45 -23.12
CA GLY A 280 -19.15 20.21 -24.54
C GLY A 280 -17.79 19.90 -25.21
N GLY A 281 -16.86 19.23 -24.52
CA GLY A 281 -15.65 18.68 -25.13
C GLY A 281 -14.36 19.50 -24.97
N ALA A 282 -14.42 20.72 -24.47
CA ALA A 282 -13.24 21.42 -23.99
C ALA A 282 -12.78 20.83 -22.65
N MET A 283 -11.47 20.78 -22.39
CA MET A 283 -10.97 20.13 -21.17
C MET A 283 -11.23 20.95 -19.89
N GLN A 284 -11.24 22.28 -19.97
CA GLN A 284 -11.41 23.20 -18.84
C GLN A 284 -12.05 24.52 -19.27
N ALA A 285 -12.64 25.24 -18.34
CA ALA A 285 -13.03 26.63 -18.51
C ALA A 285 -12.63 27.45 -17.28
N VAL A 286 -12.37 28.75 -17.47
CA VAL A 286 -12.14 29.69 -16.39
C VAL A 286 -13.41 30.48 -16.15
N ARG A 287 -14.04 30.30 -14.98
CA ARG A 287 -15.19 31.10 -14.54
C ARG A 287 -14.71 32.32 -13.82
N VAL A 288 -15.16 33.47 -14.24
CA VAL A 288 -14.86 34.78 -13.66
C VAL A 288 -16.09 35.24 -12.88
N VAL A 289 -15.99 35.34 -11.56
CA VAL A 289 -17.09 35.79 -10.69
C VAL A 289 -16.86 37.23 -10.28
N LEU A 290 -17.84 38.09 -10.50
CA LEU A 290 -17.78 39.51 -10.08
C LEU A 290 -18.34 39.65 -8.67
N THR A 291 -17.57 40.28 -7.77
CA THR A 291 -17.94 40.57 -6.38
C THR A 291 -18.32 42.05 -6.21
N SER A 292 -19.25 42.31 -5.31
CA SER A 292 -19.78 43.69 -5.08
C SER A 292 -18.86 44.54 -4.21
N SER A 293 -18.11 43.92 -3.31
CA SER A 293 -17.17 44.59 -2.39
C SER A 293 -16.01 43.67 -2.04
N LYS A 294 -15.04 44.20 -1.30
CA LYS A 294 -13.92 43.40 -0.78
C LYS A 294 -14.38 42.36 0.24
N GLU A 295 -15.33 42.72 1.10
CA GLU A 295 -15.93 41.83 2.10
C GLU A 295 -16.67 40.67 1.40
N ASP A 296 -17.41 40.97 0.33
CA ASP A 296 -18.10 39.97 -0.49
C ASP A 296 -17.12 38.97 -1.17
N LYS A 297 -15.99 39.50 -1.62
CA LYS A 297 -14.89 38.70 -2.14
C LYS A 297 -14.29 37.78 -1.09
N ASP A 298 -14.00 38.31 0.11
CA ASP A 298 -13.42 37.54 1.21
C ASP A 298 -14.39 36.45 1.68
N LEU A 299 -15.69 36.73 1.74
CA LEU A 299 -16.74 35.75 2.03
C LEU A 299 -16.79 34.65 0.99
N LEU A 300 -16.78 34.98 -0.32
CA LEU A 300 -16.79 33.99 -1.39
C LEU A 300 -15.54 33.12 -1.35
N GLN A 301 -14.37 33.71 -1.17
CA GLN A 301 -13.11 32.97 -1.07
C GLN A 301 -13.08 32.08 0.17
N GLY A 302 -13.57 32.55 1.30
CA GLY A 302 -13.67 31.77 2.54
C GLY A 302 -14.61 30.57 2.37
N LYS A 303 -15.79 30.78 1.76
CA LYS A 303 -16.73 29.69 1.45
C LYS A 303 -16.11 28.64 0.54
N LEU A 304 -15.48 29.07 -0.56
CA LEU A 304 -14.82 28.15 -1.50
C LEU A 304 -13.68 27.37 -0.85
N GLN A 305 -12.90 28.02 0.02
CA GLN A 305 -11.83 27.34 0.77
C GLN A 305 -12.39 26.29 1.73
N ASN A 306 -13.47 26.61 2.43
CA ASN A 306 -14.15 25.68 3.33
C ASN A 306 -14.74 24.50 2.56
N ASP A 307 -15.43 24.75 1.44
CA ASP A 307 -16.00 23.72 0.59
C ASP A 307 -14.89 22.81 0.01
N GLU A 308 -13.77 23.39 -0.41
CA GLU A 308 -12.59 22.65 -0.86
C GLU A 308 -11.98 21.80 0.26
N GLN A 309 -11.88 22.32 1.47
CA GLN A 309 -11.36 21.58 2.63
C GLN A 309 -12.29 20.44 3.03
N GLU A 310 -13.61 20.67 3.06
CA GLU A 310 -14.60 19.63 3.33
C GLU A 310 -14.55 18.53 2.27
N LEU A 311 -14.42 18.91 1.00
CA LEU A 311 -14.27 17.97 -0.09
C LEU A 311 -12.98 17.16 0.03
N LYS A 312 -11.86 17.84 0.32
CA LYS A 312 -10.56 17.18 0.57
C LYS A 312 -10.66 16.14 1.67
N LYS A 313 -11.32 16.46 2.79
CA LYS A 313 -11.52 15.50 3.88
C LYS A 313 -12.33 14.29 3.43
N LYS A 314 -13.43 14.50 2.70
CA LYS A 314 -14.26 13.40 2.18
C LYS A 314 -13.53 12.51 1.18
N VAL A 315 -12.71 13.11 0.32
CA VAL A 315 -11.96 12.42 -0.74
C VAL A 315 -10.75 11.68 -0.18
N ARG A 316 -10.01 12.28 0.76
CA ARG A 316 -8.80 11.69 1.34
C ARG A 316 -9.11 10.46 2.18
N GLY A 317 -10.17 10.52 3.00
CA GLY A 317 -10.53 9.45 3.90
C GLY A 317 -9.33 8.99 4.75
N PHE A 318 -9.10 7.68 4.82
CA PHE A 318 -8.00 7.10 5.61
C PHE A 318 -6.62 7.64 5.25
N ARG A 319 -6.41 8.10 4.01
CA ARG A 319 -5.11 8.66 3.63
C ARG A 319 -4.67 9.84 4.50
N GLU A 320 -5.59 10.55 5.17
CA GLU A 320 -5.22 11.59 6.14
C GLU A 320 -4.34 11.03 7.27
N VAL A 321 -4.54 9.78 7.68
CA VAL A 321 -3.69 9.11 8.68
C VAL A 321 -2.29 8.86 8.11
N ILE A 322 -2.21 8.41 6.86
CA ILE A 322 -0.92 8.18 6.19
C ILE A 322 -0.16 9.50 6.00
N ASP A 323 -0.85 10.56 5.57
CA ASP A 323 -0.26 11.89 5.43
C ASP A 323 0.21 12.45 6.78
N LEU A 324 -0.52 12.16 7.87
CA LEU A 324 -0.14 12.53 9.23
C LEU A 324 1.15 11.81 9.67
N ILE A 325 1.24 10.50 9.44
CA ILE A 325 2.43 9.71 9.77
C ILE A 325 3.62 10.23 8.93
N SER A 326 3.43 10.43 7.63
CA SER A 326 4.44 10.98 6.73
C SER A 326 4.94 12.37 7.20
N ALA A 327 4.02 13.27 7.53
CA ALA A 327 4.37 14.62 8.00
C ALA A 327 5.06 14.64 9.37
N SER A 328 4.84 13.63 10.20
CA SER A 328 5.48 13.53 11.51
C SER A 328 6.98 13.23 11.45
N GLN A 329 7.46 12.69 10.33
CA GLN A 329 8.84 12.25 10.09
C GLN A 329 9.36 11.25 11.15
N LYS A 330 8.43 10.60 11.88
CA LYS A 330 8.77 9.59 12.87
C LYS A 330 9.18 8.29 12.21
N PRO A 331 10.09 7.51 12.82
CA PRO A 331 10.41 6.17 12.34
C PRO A 331 9.17 5.28 12.32
N VAL A 332 8.95 4.60 11.17
CA VAL A 332 7.86 3.65 10.98
C VAL A 332 8.37 2.24 11.23
N VAL A 333 7.68 1.48 12.06
CA VAL A 333 8.04 0.12 12.43
C VAL A 333 7.02 -0.87 11.87
N SER A 334 7.44 -1.87 11.12
CA SER A 334 6.59 -2.95 10.65
C SER A 334 7.29 -4.33 10.69
N HIS A 335 6.49 -5.40 10.54
CA HIS A 335 6.98 -6.78 10.52
C HIS A 335 6.91 -7.37 9.11
N GLY A 336 7.48 -6.84 8.17
CA GLY A 336 7.37 -7.27 6.77
C GLY A 336 7.35 -6.07 5.86
N SER A 337 8.31 -5.21 6.12
CA SER A 337 8.31 -3.84 5.60
C SER A 337 8.19 -3.77 4.09
N LEU A 338 8.81 -4.69 3.33
CA LEU A 338 8.70 -4.67 1.87
C LEU A 338 7.24 -4.78 1.41
N ASN A 339 6.50 -5.78 1.91
CA ASN A 339 5.10 -6.00 1.51
C ASN A 339 4.18 -4.88 2.02
N ASP A 340 4.31 -4.51 3.31
CA ASP A 340 3.47 -3.48 3.90
C ASP A 340 3.66 -2.13 3.21
N LEU A 341 4.91 -1.75 2.94
CA LEU A 341 5.22 -0.45 2.35
C LEU A 341 4.94 -0.37 0.86
N THR A 342 5.06 -1.47 0.10
CA THR A 342 4.58 -1.50 -1.28
C THR A 342 3.06 -1.30 -1.34
N VAL A 343 2.31 -1.92 -0.42
CA VAL A 343 0.86 -1.70 -0.33
C VAL A 343 0.55 -0.26 0.08
N ILE A 344 1.21 0.28 1.11
CA ILE A 344 1.02 1.68 1.55
C ILE A 344 1.30 2.65 0.39
N HIS A 345 2.40 2.45 -0.32
CA HIS A 345 2.75 3.30 -1.46
C HIS A 345 1.70 3.22 -2.57
N SER A 346 1.34 2.00 -2.99
CA SER A 346 0.37 1.76 -4.07
C SER A 346 -1.02 2.34 -3.77
N LYS A 347 -1.50 2.16 -2.53
CA LYS A 347 -2.89 2.52 -2.17
C LYS A 347 -3.04 3.98 -1.74
N PHE A 348 -1.99 4.59 -1.19
CA PHE A 348 -2.13 5.91 -0.54
C PHE A 348 -1.22 7.00 -1.11
N ILE A 349 -0.11 6.64 -1.77
CA ILE A 349 0.84 7.64 -2.26
C ILE A 349 0.72 7.80 -3.77
N ALA A 350 1.25 6.84 -4.53
CA ALA A 350 1.33 6.87 -5.99
C ALA A 350 1.43 5.45 -6.56
N PRO A 351 1.25 5.25 -7.86
CA PRO A 351 1.60 4.01 -8.53
C PRO A 351 3.03 3.58 -8.18
N LEU A 352 3.24 2.28 -8.12
CA LEU A 352 4.56 1.73 -7.77
C LEU A 352 5.54 1.91 -8.92
N PRO A 353 6.74 2.44 -8.66
CA PRO A 353 7.80 2.57 -9.65
C PRO A 353 8.19 1.25 -10.32
N PRO A 354 8.85 1.26 -11.48
CA PRO A 354 9.28 0.04 -12.15
C PRO A 354 10.41 -0.69 -11.42
N THR A 355 11.29 0.03 -10.72
CA THR A 355 12.48 -0.52 -10.05
C THR A 355 12.40 -0.37 -8.53
N VAL A 356 13.14 -1.24 -7.81
CA VAL A 356 13.23 -1.18 -6.34
C VAL A 356 13.94 0.11 -5.88
N ASP A 357 14.92 0.59 -6.62
CA ASP A 357 15.67 1.80 -6.25
C ASP A 357 14.79 3.06 -6.31
N GLU A 358 14.00 3.21 -7.37
CA GLU A 358 13.03 4.29 -7.49
C GLU A 358 11.96 4.20 -6.40
N PHE A 359 11.50 2.98 -6.08
CA PHE A 359 10.59 2.76 -4.97
C PHE A 359 11.19 3.20 -3.63
N MET A 360 12.45 2.82 -3.36
CA MET A 360 13.15 3.21 -2.14
C MET A 360 13.37 4.72 -2.05
N CYS A 361 13.68 5.39 -3.16
CA CYS A 361 13.78 6.84 -3.22
C CYS A 361 12.43 7.50 -2.90
N SER A 362 11.35 7.06 -3.55
CA SER A 362 9.99 7.58 -3.32
C SER A 362 9.52 7.32 -1.88
N LEU A 363 9.82 6.14 -1.34
CA LEU A 363 9.46 5.76 0.02
C LEU A 363 10.15 6.64 1.06
N ARG A 364 11.45 6.92 0.90
CA ARG A 364 12.22 7.78 1.81
C ARG A 364 11.69 9.22 1.87
N LEU A 365 11.11 9.73 0.78
CA LEU A 365 10.45 11.04 0.78
C LEU A 365 9.20 11.05 1.67
N ALA A 366 8.46 9.93 1.74
CA ALA A 366 7.28 9.80 2.57
C ALA A 366 7.61 9.37 4.01
N PHE A 367 8.54 8.44 4.16
CA PHE A 367 8.95 7.82 5.43
C PHE A 367 10.48 7.71 5.47
N PRO A 368 11.18 8.70 6.05
CA PRO A 368 12.65 8.76 6.03
C PRO A 368 13.31 7.55 6.70
N LEU A 369 12.71 7.09 7.80
CA LEU A 369 13.23 5.99 8.60
C LEU A 369 12.17 4.89 8.71
N VAL A 370 12.44 3.74 8.11
CA VAL A 370 11.61 2.54 8.23
C VAL A 370 12.42 1.43 8.88
N ILE A 371 11.85 0.79 9.87
CA ILE A 371 12.48 -0.30 10.64
C ILE A 371 11.71 -1.59 10.42
N ASP A 372 12.39 -2.57 9.85
CA ASP A 372 11.85 -3.92 9.70
C ASP A 372 12.21 -4.77 10.91
N VAL A 373 11.20 -5.16 11.69
CA VAL A 373 11.38 -6.02 12.86
C VAL A 373 11.99 -7.37 12.49
N ASN A 374 11.70 -7.90 11.30
CA ASN A 374 12.34 -9.13 10.82
C ASN A 374 13.84 -8.96 10.60
N HIS A 375 14.28 -7.78 10.13
CA HIS A 375 15.69 -7.50 10.02
C HIS A 375 16.36 -7.47 11.40
N LEU A 376 15.77 -6.75 12.36
CA LEU A 376 16.28 -6.71 13.74
C LEU A 376 16.35 -8.10 14.38
N MET A 377 15.37 -8.97 14.13
CA MET A 377 15.39 -10.35 14.65
C MET A 377 16.59 -11.16 14.12
N LYS A 378 17.02 -10.92 12.89
CA LYS A 378 18.15 -11.64 12.27
C LYS A 378 19.49 -11.25 12.89
N GLU A 379 19.61 -10.05 13.45
CA GLU A 379 20.81 -9.60 14.17
C GLU A 379 21.02 -10.38 15.47
N ILE A 380 19.97 -10.95 16.04
CA ILE A 380 20.05 -11.77 17.24
C ILE A 380 20.13 -13.25 16.83
N SER A 381 21.28 -13.88 17.08
CA SER A 381 21.55 -15.27 16.66
C SER A 381 20.47 -16.27 17.06
N ALA A 382 19.89 -16.10 18.25
CA ALA A 382 18.81 -16.96 18.77
C ALA A 382 17.49 -16.81 17.99
N LEU A 383 17.27 -15.68 17.31
CA LEU A 383 16.04 -15.38 16.58
C LEU A 383 16.15 -15.55 15.07
N ARG A 384 17.35 -15.79 14.53
CA ARG A 384 17.57 -15.91 13.07
C ARG A 384 16.65 -16.91 12.36
N LYS A 385 16.20 -17.96 13.07
CA LYS A 385 15.33 -19.02 12.55
C LYS A 385 13.85 -18.82 12.91
N VAL A 386 13.55 -17.79 13.70
CA VAL A 386 12.19 -17.54 14.18
C VAL A 386 11.45 -16.67 13.18
N THR A 387 10.27 -17.11 12.79
CA THR A 387 9.42 -16.42 11.81
C THR A 387 8.14 -15.86 12.45
N SER A 388 7.78 -16.36 13.64
CA SER A 388 6.54 -16.01 14.35
C SER A 388 6.82 -15.00 15.45
N ILE A 389 6.10 -13.88 15.44
CA ILE A 389 6.20 -12.82 16.48
C ILE A 389 5.96 -13.39 17.89
N PRO A 390 4.89 -14.17 18.17
CA PRO A 390 4.67 -14.75 19.50
C PRO A 390 5.83 -15.65 19.97
N VAL A 391 6.38 -16.45 19.06
CA VAL A 391 7.54 -17.32 19.37
C VAL A 391 8.78 -16.48 19.67
N ALA A 392 9.02 -15.42 18.90
CA ALA A 392 10.13 -14.49 19.15
C ALA A 392 10.01 -13.83 20.54
N ILE A 393 8.85 -13.29 20.87
CA ILE A 393 8.57 -12.69 22.18
C ILE A 393 8.80 -13.71 23.30
N SER A 394 8.30 -14.95 23.16
CA SER A 394 8.49 -16.01 24.14
C SER A 394 9.97 -16.36 24.33
N GLN A 395 10.73 -16.48 23.25
CA GLN A 395 12.17 -16.74 23.34
C GLN A 395 12.95 -15.60 23.98
N LEU A 396 12.57 -14.33 23.68
CA LEU A 396 13.19 -13.17 24.31
C LEU A 396 12.89 -13.10 25.79
N LYS A 397 11.66 -13.37 26.21
CA LYS A 397 11.28 -13.45 27.64
C LYS A 397 12.07 -14.52 28.39
N ASN A 398 12.23 -15.68 27.79
CA ASN A 398 12.83 -16.83 28.46
C ASN A 398 14.38 -16.79 28.48
N ARG A 399 15.02 -16.25 27.45
CA ARG A 399 16.48 -16.29 27.31
C ARG A 399 17.19 -15.02 27.77
N PHE A 400 16.58 -13.85 27.53
CA PHE A 400 17.27 -12.57 27.74
C PHE A 400 16.74 -11.76 28.93
N PHE A 401 15.68 -12.25 29.57
CA PHE A 401 15.07 -11.57 30.71
C PHE A 401 14.96 -10.05 30.52
N THR A 402 14.32 -9.65 29.43
CA THR A 402 14.07 -8.24 29.11
C THR A 402 12.72 -7.83 29.70
N PRO A 403 12.65 -7.30 30.93
CA PRO A 403 11.40 -6.80 31.47
C PRO A 403 11.02 -5.53 30.71
N ILE A 404 9.87 -5.56 30.04
CA ILE A 404 9.26 -4.38 29.44
C ILE A 404 7.88 -4.25 30.03
N ASP A 405 7.63 -3.10 30.61
CA ASP A 405 6.31 -2.69 31.08
C ASP A 405 5.60 -1.93 29.97
N MET A 406 4.63 -2.60 29.31
CA MET A 406 3.85 -2.00 28.25
C MET A 406 2.49 -1.58 28.82
N GLU A 407 2.26 -0.27 28.82
CA GLU A 407 1.02 0.36 29.23
C GLU A 407 0.22 0.79 27.99
N ILE A 408 -1.04 0.37 27.94
CA ILE A 408 -2.01 0.89 26.99
C ILE A 408 -3.02 1.70 27.81
N PRO A 409 -3.02 3.04 27.69
CA PRO A 409 -3.95 3.89 28.42
C PRO A 409 -5.39 3.45 28.12
N CYS A 410 -6.16 3.23 29.18
CA CYS A 410 -7.49 2.66 29.12
C CYS A 410 -8.43 3.55 28.28
N GLN A 411 -8.87 3.06 27.14
CA GLN A 411 -10.06 3.56 26.47
C GLN A 411 -11.21 2.63 26.83
N ALA A 412 -12.37 3.21 27.22
CA ALA A 412 -13.54 2.43 27.60
C ALA A 412 -13.88 1.41 26.51
N MET A 413 -13.91 0.13 26.90
CA MET A 413 -14.21 -0.99 26.02
C MET A 413 -15.73 -1.01 25.78
N GLU A 414 -16.17 -0.81 24.54
CA GLU A 414 -17.57 -1.02 24.18
C GLU A 414 -17.88 -2.47 23.78
N ASN A 415 -16.88 -3.30 23.42
CA ASN A 415 -17.10 -4.72 23.07
C ASN A 415 -15.86 -5.59 23.34
N GLU A 416 -16.04 -6.68 24.07
CA GLU A 416 -14.97 -7.61 24.50
C GLU A 416 -14.39 -8.53 23.41
N ASP A 417 -14.96 -8.58 22.20
CA ASP A 417 -14.71 -9.66 21.24
C ASP A 417 -13.75 -9.32 20.07
N THR A 418 -13.06 -8.17 20.09
CA THR A 418 -12.28 -7.77 18.94
C THR A 418 -10.82 -8.24 18.98
N ILE A 419 -10.55 -9.33 18.28
CA ILE A 419 -9.19 -9.89 18.07
C ILE A 419 -8.37 -9.04 17.06
N HIS A 420 -9.05 -8.13 16.33
CA HIS A 420 -8.45 -7.40 15.21
C HIS A 420 -7.48 -6.30 15.67
N GLY A 421 -6.36 -6.19 14.96
CA GLY A 421 -5.30 -5.22 15.27
C GLY A 421 -4.29 -5.66 16.33
N GLN A 422 -4.44 -6.83 16.95
CA GLN A 422 -3.52 -7.35 17.99
C GLN A 422 -2.07 -7.49 17.48
N ASN A 423 -1.87 -7.68 16.19
CA ASN A 423 -0.54 -7.82 15.61
C ASN A 423 0.30 -6.55 15.79
N VAL A 424 -0.28 -5.35 15.65
CA VAL A 424 0.48 -4.11 15.83
C VAL A 424 1.01 -3.97 17.26
N VAL A 425 0.24 -4.39 18.26
CA VAL A 425 0.67 -4.36 19.66
C VAL A 425 1.80 -5.37 19.91
N LYS A 426 1.71 -6.57 19.33
CA LYS A 426 2.79 -7.58 19.38
C LYS A 426 4.06 -7.07 18.69
N ILE A 427 3.93 -6.33 17.56
CA ILE A 427 5.06 -5.68 16.90
C ILE A 427 5.70 -4.67 17.84
N CYS A 428 4.91 -3.84 18.54
CA CYS A 428 5.41 -2.88 19.51
C CYS A 428 6.17 -3.56 20.66
N GLU A 429 5.60 -4.63 21.25
CA GLU A 429 6.26 -5.40 22.30
C GLU A 429 7.58 -6.01 21.84
N LEU A 430 7.55 -6.65 20.65
CA LEU A 430 8.75 -7.26 20.07
C LEU A 430 9.83 -6.21 19.78
N PHE A 431 9.46 -5.11 19.13
CA PHE A 431 10.36 -4.02 18.81
C PHE A 431 11.05 -3.43 20.05
N ALA A 432 10.27 -3.14 21.10
CA ALA A 432 10.83 -2.62 22.35
C ALA A 432 11.85 -3.57 23.00
N ARG A 433 11.58 -4.90 22.97
CA ARG A 433 12.52 -5.91 23.46
C ARG A 433 13.78 -6.00 22.61
N LEU A 434 13.64 -5.92 21.30
CA LEU A 434 14.79 -5.92 20.38
C LEU A 434 15.66 -4.69 20.60
N CYS A 435 15.06 -3.49 20.74
CA CYS A 435 15.79 -2.26 21.06
C CYS A 435 16.60 -2.39 22.37
N SER A 436 16.00 -2.98 23.40
CA SER A 436 16.70 -3.22 24.69
C SER A 436 17.92 -4.11 24.52
N ILE A 437 17.85 -5.17 23.72
CA ILE A 437 18.96 -6.12 23.49
C ILE A 437 20.03 -5.53 22.60
N LEU A 438 19.62 -4.87 21.51
CA LEU A 438 20.53 -4.26 20.53
C LEU A 438 21.08 -2.91 21.00
N LYS A 439 20.69 -2.45 22.21
CA LYS A 439 21.08 -1.15 22.79
C LYS A 439 20.77 0.03 21.87
N ILE A 440 19.66 -0.04 21.18
CA ILE A 440 19.12 1.05 20.37
C ILE A 440 18.38 1.98 21.34
N ASP A 441 18.88 3.20 21.52
CA ASP A 441 18.21 4.19 22.37
C ASP A 441 17.15 4.94 21.54
N PRO A 442 15.86 4.76 21.85
CA PRO A 442 14.79 5.46 21.17
C PRO A 442 14.80 6.98 21.38
N ALA A 443 15.37 7.45 22.49
CA ALA A 443 15.43 8.88 22.82
C ALA A 443 16.50 9.62 22.00
N ALA A 444 17.47 8.94 21.44
CA ALA A 444 18.55 9.50 20.65
C ALA A 444 18.10 10.15 19.32
N VAL A 445 16.90 9.81 18.86
CA VAL A 445 16.29 10.46 17.66
C VAL A 445 15.97 11.95 17.93
N LYS A 446 15.94 12.38 19.19
CA LYS A 446 15.57 13.76 19.57
C LYS A 446 16.77 14.64 19.96
N SER A 447 17.94 14.05 20.16
CA SER A 447 19.14 14.79 20.53
C SER A 447 19.98 15.06 19.30
N ASP A 448 20.33 16.31 19.06
CA ASP A 448 21.29 16.75 18.01
C ASP A 448 22.72 16.23 18.25
N GLU A 449 22.93 15.36 19.26
CA GLU A 449 24.21 14.76 19.52
C GLU A 449 24.50 13.61 18.56
N GLU A 450 25.49 13.80 17.71
CA GLU A 450 25.94 12.93 16.59
C GLU A 450 26.11 11.43 16.92
N LYS A 451 26.11 11.02 18.19
CA LYS A 451 26.37 9.63 18.59
C LYS A 451 25.14 8.72 18.67
N GLY A 452 23.95 9.27 18.83
CA GLY A 452 22.73 8.47 19.02
C GLY A 452 21.96 8.18 17.74
N ALA A 453 21.95 9.08 16.77
CA ALA A 453 21.33 8.91 15.46
C ALA A 453 21.95 7.71 14.68
N SER A 454 23.25 7.51 14.82
CA SER A 454 24.02 6.46 14.16
C SER A 454 23.56 5.02 14.46
N ALA A 455 23.03 4.73 15.66
CA ALA A 455 22.65 3.36 16.01
C ALA A 455 21.31 2.94 15.38
N LEU A 456 20.33 3.84 15.27
CA LEU A 456 19.05 3.55 14.63
C LEU A 456 19.16 3.54 13.09
N GLU A 457 19.93 4.47 12.55
CA GLU A 457 20.18 4.59 11.10
C GLU A 457 20.84 3.34 10.51
N ALA A 458 21.68 2.66 11.30
CA ALA A 458 22.32 1.42 10.88
C ALA A 458 21.32 0.28 10.59
N TYR A 459 20.11 0.34 11.17
CA TYR A 459 19.05 -0.66 10.97
C TYR A 459 17.89 -0.13 10.13
N ALA A 460 17.89 1.15 9.79
CA ALA A 460 16.80 1.77 9.05
C ALA A 460 16.91 1.51 7.55
N ASN A 461 15.75 1.41 6.90
CA ASN A 461 15.60 1.24 5.45
C ASN A 461 16.26 -0.02 4.88
N ILE A 462 16.47 -1.02 5.73
CA ILE A 462 16.93 -2.36 5.34
C ILE A 462 15.75 -3.31 5.44
N PHE A 463 15.32 -3.85 4.30
CA PHE A 463 14.20 -4.77 4.25
C PHE A 463 14.69 -6.20 4.11
N SER A 464 14.11 -7.06 4.92
CA SER A 464 14.34 -8.48 4.74
C SER A 464 13.39 -8.99 3.65
N PRO A 465 13.87 -9.54 2.54
CA PRO A 465 13.02 -10.15 1.52
C PRO A 465 12.25 -11.36 2.06
N PHE A 466 12.65 -11.93 3.19
CA PHE A 466 12.09 -13.13 3.79
C PHE A 466 10.98 -12.82 4.78
N CYS A 467 9.92 -12.18 4.33
CA CYS A 467 8.70 -12.12 5.10
C CYS A 467 7.95 -13.43 4.97
N THR A 468 8.19 -14.34 5.89
CA THR A 468 7.18 -15.36 6.17
C THR A 468 6.00 -14.62 6.79
N ALA A 469 4.91 -14.51 6.04
CA ALA A 469 3.66 -14.07 6.62
C ALA A 469 3.39 -14.87 7.89
N SER A 470 2.95 -14.21 8.95
CA SER A 470 2.54 -14.83 10.21
C SER A 470 1.19 -15.55 10.06
N GLU A 471 1.02 -16.25 8.95
CA GLU A 471 -0.11 -17.15 8.76
C GLU A 471 0.24 -18.46 9.45
N GLU A 472 -0.54 -18.82 10.46
CA GLU A 472 -0.51 -20.18 10.98
C GLU A 472 -0.68 -21.14 9.80
N PRO A 473 0.11 -22.24 9.74
CA PRO A 473 0.04 -23.14 8.61
C PRO A 473 -1.37 -23.71 8.52
N ILE A 474 -2.06 -23.36 7.45
CA ILE A 474 -3.25 -24.09 7.01
C ILE A 474 -2.79 -25.51 6.72
N ASP A 475 -3.43 -26.47 7.38
CA ASP A 475 -3.07 -27.89 7.35
C ASP A 475 -2.52 -28.36 6.00
N GLY A 476 -1.32 -28.86 6.01
CA GLY A 476 -0.78 -29.90 5.12
C GLY A 476 0.30 -29.48 4.13
N GLU A 477 0.27 -28.32 3.48
CA GLU A 477 1.13 -28.08 2.31
C GLU A 477 2.28 -27.07 2.50
N ILE A 478 2.25 -26.20 3.48
CA ILE A 478 3.23 -25.10 3.62
C ILE A 478 4.44 -25.46 4.49
N LYS A 479 4.46 -26.63 5.13
CA LYS A 479 5.59 -27.05 5.98
C LYS A 479 6.92 -27.26 5.24
N ILE A 480 6.94 -27.24 3.92
CA ILE A 480 8.11 -27.64 3.12
C ILE A 480 9.16 -26.51 3.03
N TRP A 481 8.75 -25.23 3.05
CA TRP A 481 9.65 -24.14 2.72
C TRP A 481 10.38 -23.49 3.89
N THR A 482 9.83 -23.51 5.10
CA THR A 482 10.34 -22.68 6.20
C THR A 482 11.46 -23.32 7.02
N ASN A 483 11.63 -24.63 7.04
CA ASN A 483 12.47 -25.30 8.06
C ASN A 483 13.81 -25.88 7.60
N LYS A 484 14.11 -25.96 6.29
CA LYS A 484 15.35 -26.59 5.83
C LYS A 484 16.41 -25.63 5.27
N TRP A 485 16.04 -24.46 4.75
CA TRP A 485 17.01 -23.50 4.23
C TRP A 485 17.95 -22.90 5.30
N THR A 486 17.49 -22.87 6.54
CA THR A 486 18.20 -22.23 7.66
C THR A 486 19.16 -23.16 8.40
N ASN A 487 19.26 -24.44 8.04
CA ASN A 487 20.10 -25.39 8.73
C ASN A 487 21.57 -25.37 8.28
N ASN A 488 21.86 -24.81 7.11
CA ASN A 488 23.24 -24.62 6.65
C ASN A 488 23.59 -23.13 6.63
N THR A 489 24.71 -22.79 7.20
CA THR A 489 25.31 -21.45 7.22
C THR A 489 25.85 -21.00 5.86
N ARG A 490 25.60 -21.77 4.79
CA ARG A 490 26.02 -21.46 3.44
C ARG A 490 25.02 -20.50 2.76
N THR A 491 25.49 -19.40 2.26
CA THR A 491 24.74 -18.51 1.36
C THR A 491 24.69 -19.14 -0.02
N VAL A 492 23.50 -19.20 -0.61
CA VAL A 492 23.29 -19.69 -2.00
C VAL A 492 23.34 -18.46 -2.91
N SER A 493 24.20 -18.51 -3.94
CA SER A 493 24.18 -17.50 -5.01
C SER A 493 23.04 -17.79 -5.99
N CYS A 494 22.48 -16.75 -6.60
CA CYS A 494 21.50 -16.91 -7.68
C CYS A 494 22.09 -17.64 -8.89
N GLU A 495 23.40 -17.52 -9.10
CA GLU A 495 24.15 -18.18 -10.17
C GLU A 495 24.22 -19.71 -9.99
N ASP A 496 24.01 -20.22 -8.77
CA ASP A 496 24.05 -21.64 -8.44
C ASP A 496 22.67 -22.31 -8.52
N LEU A 497 21.67 -21.61 -9.04
CA LEU A 497 20.29 -22.07 -9.15
C LEU A 497 19.91 -22.44 -10.58
N VAL A 498 19.28 -23.61 -10.73
CA VAL A 498 18.65 -24.04 -11.99
C VAL A 498 17.19 -24.37 -11.74
N PHE A 499 16.32 -23.84 -12.56
CA PHE A 499 14.90 -24.18 -12.60
C PHE A 499 14.69 -25.31 -13.58
N LEU A 500 13.93 -26.35 -13.16
CA LEU A 500 13.55 -27.49 -13.96
C LEU A 500 12.04 -27.59 -14.05
N TRP A 501 11.49 -27.81 -15.24
CA TRP A 501 10.05 -28.00 -15.47
C TRP A 501 9.80 -28.89 -16.67
N GLY A 502 8.54 -29.28 -16.91
CA GLY A 502 8.19 -30.25 -17.96
C GLY A 502 8.28 -31.71 -17.51
N PHE A 503 8.34 -31.97 -16.20
CA PHE A 503 8.21 -33.29 -15.61
C PHE A 503 6.76 -33.57 -15.20
N GLY A 504 6.39 -34.85 -15.13
CA GLY A 504 5.00 -35.24 -14.80
C GLY A 504 4.59 -34.89 -13.38
N ASP A 505 3.31 -34.62 -13.15
CA ASP A 505 2.69 -34.15 -11.90
C ASP A 505 2.93 -35.03 -10.65
N ARG A 506 3.47 -36.23 -10.82
CA ARG A 506 3.73 -37.19 -9.72
C ARG A 506 5.19 -37.25 -9.28
N VAL A 507 6.05 -36.44 -9.87
CA VAL A 507 7.48 -36.45 -9.55
C VAL A 507 7.73 -35.65 -8.27
N THR A 508 8.26 -36.34 -7.26
CA THR A 508 8.66 -35.68 -6.00
C THR A 508 10.10 -35.16 -6.08
N ALA A 509 10.45 -34.18 -5.22
CA ALA A 509 11.82 -33.68 -5.16
C ALA A 509 12.87 -34.77 -4.89
N GLY A 510 12.51 -35.81 -4.11
CA GLY A 510 13.38 -36.97 -3.84
C GLY A 510 13.60 -37.83 -5.07
N VAL A 511 12.54 -38.13 -5.82
CA VAL A 511 12.63 -38.87 -7.07
C VAL A 511 13.47 -38.12 -8.10
N LEU A 512 13.19 -36.80 -8.26
CA LEU A 512 13.96 -35.95 -9.17
C LEU A 512 15.44 -35.90 -8.79
N LYS A 513 15.74 -35.79 -7.48
CA LYS A 513 17.11 -35.81 -6.98
C LYS A 513 17.82 -37.11 -7.30
N SER A 514 17.17 -38.26 -7.11
CA SER A 514 17.75 -39.58 -7.44
C SER A 514 18.00 -39.76 -8.93
N LEU A 515 17.03 -39.35 -9.78
CA LEU A 515 17.19 -39.42 -11.25
C LEU A 515 18.35 -38.53 -11.74
N LEU A 516 18.52 -37.33 -11.15
CA LEU A 516 19.62 -36.44 -11.50
C LEU A 516 20.98 -37.02 -11.08
N GLN A 517 21.07 -37.66 -9.90
CA GLN A 517 22.32 -38.26 -9.41
C GLN A 517 22.90 -39.35 -10.34
N GLU A 518 22.03 -40.07 -11.01
CA GLU A 518 22.44 -41.16 -11.92
C GLU A 518 22.76 -40.71 -13.34
N SER A 519 22.53 -39.42 -13.65
CA SER A 519 22.39 -38.96 -15.03
C SER A 519 23.58 -38.16 -15.57
N HIS A 520 24.33 -37.47 -14.72
CA HIS A 520 25.40 -36.57 -15.15
C HIS A 520 26.44 -36.32 -14.06
N GLU A 521 27.69 -36.07 -14.46
CA GLU A 521 28.82 -35.80 -13.57
C GLU A 521 28.63 -34.58 -12.67
N ALA A 522 27.91 -33.56 -13.13
CA ALA A 522 27.60 -32.38 -12.31
C ALA A 522 26.89 -32.75 -11.01
N PHE A 523 26.14 -33.86 -10.99
CA PHE A 523 25.42 -34.35 -9.81
C PHE A 523 26.23 -35.33 -8.95
N SER A 524 27.47 -35.58 -9.27
CA SER A 524 28.40 -36.33 -8.40
C SER A 524 28.78 -35.54 -7.15
N LYS A 525 28.63 -34.21 -7.20
CA LYS A 525 28.85 -33.28 -6.10
C LYS A 525 27.56 -33.04 -5.31
N GLU A 526 27.70 -32.42 -4.15
CA GLU A 526 26.56 -32.10 -3.28
C GLU A 526 25.63 -31.09 -3.95
N PHE A 527 24.36 -31.41 -4.07
CA PHE A 527 23.29 -30.51 -4.56
C PHE A 527 21.98 -30.79 -3.84
N ASP A 528 21.04 -29.88 -3.94
CA ASP A 528 19.68 -30.04 -3.43
C ASP A 528 18.64 -29.81 -4.51
N VAL A 529 17.47 -30.48 -4.35
CA VAL A 529 16.32 -30.32 -5.23
C VAL A 529 15.10 -29.93 -4.40
N ARG A 530 14.35 -28.93 -4.84
CA ARG A 530 13.14 -28.48 -4.17
C ARG A 530 12.06 -28.14 -5.18
N LEU A 531 10.83 -28.55 -4.93
CA LEU A 531 9.69 -28.12 -5.72
C LEU A 531 9.33 -26.68 -5.34
N VAL A 532 9.10 -25.87 -6.35
CA VAL A 532 8.54 -24.50 -6.22
C VAL A 532 7.03 -24.56 -6.21
N ASP A 533 6.49 -25.29 -7.18
CA ASP A 533 5.10 -25.69 -7.31
C ASP A 533 5.03 -27.11 -7.91
N ASN A 534 3.84 -27.56 -8.31
CA ASN A 534 3.66 -28.90 -8.88
C ASN A 534 4.31 -29.07 -10.26
N SER A 535 4.67 -27.99 -10.92
CA SER A 535 5.16 -27.97 -12.31
C SER A 535 6.65 -27.63 -12.43
N CYS A 536 7.26 -27.08 -11.36
CA CYS A 536 8.61 -26.57 -11.40
C CYS A 536 9.41 -26.92 -10.13
N ALA A 537 10.66 -27.28 -10.33
CA ALA A 537 11.64 -27.56 -9.27
C ALA A 537 12.84 -26.63 -9.39
N ILE A 538 13.53 -26.37 -8.28
CA ILE A 538 14.84 -25.70 -8.24
C ILE A 538 15.90 -26.73 -7.85
N VAL A 539 16.96 -26.78 -8.63
CA VAL A 539 18.22 -27.46 -8.28
C VAL A 539 19.18 -26.40 -7.75
N ILE A 540 19.79 -26.69 -6.62
CA ILE A 540 20.73 -25.83 -5.93
C ILE A 540 22.09 -26.52 -5.95
N PHE A 541 23.04 -25.97 -6.67
CA PHE A 541 24.41 -26.44 -6.65
C PHE A 541 25.19 -25.76 -5.53
N TRP A 542 26.00 -26.53 -4.79
CA TRP A 542 26.83 -26.02 -3.71
C TRP A 542 28.24 -25.65 -4.16
N GLN A 543 28.56 -25.91 -5.43
CA GLN A 543 29.82 -25.60 -6.07
C GLN A 543 29.58 -24.73 -7.30
N HIS A 544 30.23 -23.57 -7.36
CA HIS A 544 30.13 -22.64 -8.49
C HIS A 544 30.56 -23.29 -9.82
N GLY A 545 29.93 -22.87 -10.91
CA GLY A 545 30.22 -23.33 -12.28
C GLY A 545 29.50 -24.60 -12.69
N LEU A 546 28.89 -25.37 -11.76
CA LEU A 546 28.14 -26.57 -12.13
C LEU A 546 26.81 -26.24 -12.83
N THR A 547 26.21 -25.11 -12.51
CA THR A 547 25.00 -24.59 -13.17
C THR A 547 25.22 -24.44 -14.66
N GLU A 548 26.27 -23.73 -15.06
CA GLU A 548 26.58 -23.49 -16.47
C GLU A 548 26.93 -24.80 -17.19
N THR A 549 27.71 -25.66 -16.55
CA THR A 549 28.04 -26.99 -17.09
C THR A 549 26.76 -27.83 -17.34
N PHE A 550 25.83 -27.83 -16.38
CA PHE A 550 24.59 -28.57 -16.51
C PHE A 550 23.67 -27.96 -17.59
N LEU A 551 23.49 -26.66 -17.65
CA LEU A 551 22.68 -26.00 -18.67
C LEU A 551 23.25 -26.21 -20.08
N ASN A 552 24.56 -26.17 -20.24
CA ASN A 552 25.22 -26.50 -21.52
C ASN A 552 24.99 -27.93 -21.94
N THR A 553 24.96 -28.86 -20.98
CA THR A 553 24.68 -30.27 -21.25
C THR A 553 23.23 -30.51 -21.65
N MET A 554 22.28 -29.83 -20.96
CA MET A 554 20.85 -29.85 -21.31
C MET A 554 20.60 -29.39 -22.74
N ASN A 555 21.31 -28.37 -23.19
CA ASN A 555 21.17 -27.81 -24.53
C ASN A 555 21.81 -28.70 -25.62
N LYS A 556 22.83 -29.49 -25.30
CA LYS A 556 23.55 -30.31 -26.28
C LYS A 556 23.03 -31.74 -26.44
N CYS A 557 22.18 -32.22 -25.52
CA CYS A 557 21.57 -33.58 -25.49
C CYS A 557 22.52 -34.77 -25.69
N SER A 558 23.79 -34.57 -26.11
CA SER A 558 24.70 -35.64 -26.52
C SER A 558 25.34 -36.39 -25.35
N ASP A 559 25.55 -35.68 -24.22
CA ASP A 559 26.35 -36.22 -23.10
C ASP A 559 25.49 -36.72 -21.93
N MET A 560 24.17 -36.66 -22.08
CA MET A 560 23.22 -37.16 -21.08
C MET A 560 23.05 -38.67 -21.20
N ARG A 561 23.01 -39.32 -20.04
CA ARG A 561 22.81 -40.79 -19.94
C ARG A 561 21.60 -41.10 -19.05
N GLY A 562 21.03 -42.27 -19.25
CA GLY A 562 19.97 -42.79 -18.37
C GLY A 562 18.67 -42.00 -18.37
N PRO A 563 17.94 -41.97 -17.25
CA PRO A 563 16.57 -41.45 -17.16
C PRO A 563 16.43 -39.98 -17.53
N LEU A 564 17.47 -39.16 -17.30
CA LEU A 564 17.41 -37.72 -17.63
C LEU A 564 17.25 -37.48 -19.14
N ARG A 565 17.89 -38.32 -19.97
CA ARG A 565 17.77 -38.21 -21.42
C ARG A 565 16.33 -38.54 -21.88
N GLU A 566 15.68 -39.50 -21.24
CA GLU A 566 14.28 -39.83 -21.51
C GLU A 566 13.39 -38.65 -21.12
N MET A 567 13.56 -38.10 -19.93
CA MET A 567 12.78 -36.93 -19.47
C MET A 567 12.96 -35.71 -20.38
N VAL A 568 14.17 -35.46 -20.88
CA VAL A 568 14.41 -34.36 -21.84
C VAL A 568 13.70 -34.64 -23.18
N SER A 569 13.69 -35.88 -23.65
CA SER A 569 12.93 -36.26 -24.85
C SER A 569 11.41 -36.17 -24.65
N GLU A 570 10.93 -36.27 -23.41
CA GLU A 570 9.53 -36.13 -23.00
C GLU A 570 9.14 -34.65 -22.72
N GLY A 571 10.09 -33.72 -22.73
CA GLY A 571 9.81 -32.29 -22.59
C GLY A 571 10.39 -31.60 -21.36
N LEU A 572 11.27 -32.26 -20.58
CA LEU A 572 11.98 -31.63 -19.47
C LEU A 572 12.83 -30.47 -20.00
N ARG A 573 12.68 -29.31 -19.39
CA ARG A 573 13.44 -28.07 -19.68
C ARG A 573 14.19 -27.59 -18.46
N ALA A 574 15.24 -26.81 -18.71
CA ALA A 574 16.05 -26.20 -17.66
C ALA A 574 16.43 -24.78 -18.03
N ALA A 575 16.47 -23.89 -17.05
CA ALA A 575 16.99 -22.54 -17.20
C ALA A 575 17.63 -22.06 -15.92
N GLY A 576 18.58 -21.11 -16.05
CA GLY A 576 19.19 -20.43 -14.91
C GLY A 576 18.28 -19.36 -14.30
N TYR A 577 18.78 -18.76 -13.24
CA TYR A 577 18.07 -17.70 -12.50
C TYR A 577 17.68 -16.50 -13.39
N GLU A 578 18.46 -16.19 -14.41
CA GLU A 578 18.18 -15.05 -15.30
C GLU A 578 16.85 -15.17 -16.03
N THR A 579 16.48 -16.38 -16.47
CA THR A 579 15.17 -16.64 -17.10
C THR A 579 14.03 -16.39 -16.12
N TYR A 580 14.18 -16.81 -14.88
CA TYR A 580 13.20 -16.56 -13.82
C TYR A 580 13.07 -15.05 -13.50
N ASN A 581 14.19 -14.36 -13.36
CA ASN A 581 14.23 -12.92 -13.17
C ASN A 581 13.56 -12.17 -14.34
N ARG A 582 13.83 -12.62 -15.57
CA ARG A 582 13.20 -12.09 -16.77
C ARG A 582 11.68 -12.31 -16.78
N ALA A 583 11.20 -13.51 -16.40
CA ALA A 583 9.77 -13.77 -16.26
C ALA A 583 9.10 -12.77 -15.29
N CYS A 584 9.74 -12.49 -14.16
CA CYS A 584 9.26 -11.50 -13.20
C CYS A 584 9.29 -10.07 -13.76
N ARG A 585 10.35 -9.66 -14.46
CA ARG A 585 10.50 -8.34 -15.07
C ARG A 585 9.49 -8.08 -16.19
N LEU A 586 9.21 -9.09 -16.99
CA LEU A 586 8.21 -9.02 -18.07
C LEU A 586 6.77 -9.11 -17.54
N GLY A 587 6.59 -9.35 -16.26
CA GLY A 587 5.25 -9.47 -15.66
C GLY A 587 4.50 -10.73 -16.09
N LEU A 588 5.22 -11.82 -16.36
CA LEU A 588 4.64 -13.11 -16.76
C LEU A 588 4.15 -13.88 -15.52
N TRP A 589 3.05 -13.42 -14.92
CA TRP A 589 2.49 -13.96 -13.68
C TRP A 589 1.45 -15.05 -13.94
N GLU A 590 1.88 -16.16 -14.54
CA GLU A 590 0.99 -17.30 -14.80
C GLU A 590 0.68 -18.09 -13.52
N SER A 591 -0.30 -18.99 -13.59
CA SER A 591 -0.68 -19.84 -12.45
C SER A 591 0.40 -20.83 -12.06
N SER A 592 1.16 -21.35 -13.05
CA SER A 592 2.34 -22.19 -12.84
C SER A 592 3.62 -21.45 -13.19
N LEU A 593 4.71 -21.76 -12.48
CA LEU A 593 6.01 -21.18 -12.80
C LEU A 593 6.54 -21.70 -14.15
N ALA A 594 6.23 -22.95 -14.51
CA ALA A 594 6.61 -23.55 -15.79
C ALA A 594 6.13 -22.71 -16.98
N ASP A 595 4.84 -22.33 -17.00
CA ASP A 595 4.26 -21.51 -18.08
C ASP A 595 4.93 -20.14 -18.19
N SER A 596 5.28 -19.54 -17.04
CA SER A 596 5.98 -18.25 -17.00
C SER A 596 7.39 -18.35 -17.56
N LEU A 597 8.11 -19.44 -17.25
CA LEU A 597 9.46 -19.70 -17.75
C LEU A 597 9.45 -20.00 -19.25
N ASP A 598 8.48 -20.77 -19.73
CA ASP A 598 8.32 -21.07 -21.16
C ASP A 598 8.10 -19.80 -21.99
N ARG A 599 7.24 -18.91 -21.50
CA ARG A 599 7.05 -17.61 -22.16
C ARG A 599 8.31 -16.75 -22.12
N ALA A 600 8.99 -16.69 -20.98
CA ALA A 600 10.24 -15.93 -20.87
C ALA A 600 11.35 -16.43 -21.80
N LEU A 601 11.37 -17.75 -22.11
CA LEU A 601 12.28 -18.32 -23.09
C LEU A 601 11.85 -18.03 -24.52
N ALA A 602 10.55 -18.04 -24.82
CA ALA A 602 10.04 -17.76 -26.17
C ALA A 602 10.29 -16.32 -26.62
N ASP A 603 10.34 -15.38 -25.67
CA ASP A 603 10.61 -13.95 -25.91
C ASP A 603 12.13 -13.63 -25.94
N SER A 604 13.00 -14.65 -25.83
CA SER A 604 14.46 -14.50 -25.92
C SER A 604 14.94 -14.74 -27.35
#